data_95842959f0a209b19d663339046c562d
#
_entry.id   95842959f0a209b19d663339046c562d
#
_cell.length_a   1.000
_cell.length_b   1.000
_cell.length_c   1.000
_cell.angle_alpha   90.00
_cell.angle_beta   90.00
_cell.angle_gamma   90.00
#
_symmetry.space_group_name_H-M   'P 1'
#
loop_
_entity.id
_entity.type
_entity.pdbx_description
1 polymer ?
#
loop_
_entity_poly.entity_id
_entity_poly.type
_entity_poly.pdbx_seq_one_letter_code
_entity_poly.pdbx_strand_id
1 'polypeptide(L)'
;MDLGLTGRTAAVAGGSAGLGFAAAQALANDGVRVVVCGRDAQRASDAAAKIGNSSVGISCDVSSVAGSTSFVEQATKILGHVDILILNSGGPPAGNFASTSVESYGKAFENGLMSMIAMTKLVVPQMQSRKWGRVVAVTSIAVRQPIANLILSNTARAGLTGFLKTVAREVAGDGITVNTVQPGTHDTDRIRQLYGATPDAKSLDIPAGFVGDPKDFGSVVAFLCSESAKFITGVNLQVDGGAYTGLI
;
A
#
# COMPACT_ATOMS: atom_id res chain seq x y z
N MET A 1 -3.43 -16.95 -14.89
CA MET A 1 -2.86 -15.93 -15.81
C MET A 1 -1.41 -15.76 -15.41
N ASP A 2 -0.48 -15.85 -16.36
CA ASP A 2 0.91 -15.49 -16.06
C ASP A 2 1.03 -13.95 -15.95
N LEU A 3 1.49 -13.46 -14.82
CA LEU A 3 1.67 -12.03 -14.58
C LEU A 3 3.03 -11.50 -15.05
N GLY A 4 3.95 -12.35 -15.48
CA GLY A 4 5.30 -11.99 -15.91
C GLY A 4 6.17 -11.43 -14.77
N LEU A 5 5.95 -11.87 -13.53
CA LEU A 5 6.61 -11.34 -12.33
C LEU A 5 7.73 -12.24 -11.80
N THR A 6 7.87 -13.45 -12.31
CA THR A 6 8.89 -14.40 -11.84
C THR A 6 10.29 -13.80 -11.90
N GLY A 7 11.02 -13.88 -10.78
CA GLY A 7 12.37 -13.35 -10.63
C GLY A 7 12.46 -11.85 -10.32
N ARG A 8 11.35 -11.12 -10.26
CA ARG A 8 11.30 -9.74 -9.79
C ARG A 8 11.52 -9.64 -8.29
N THR A 9 11.79 -8.43 -7.83
CA THR A 9 12.03 -8.11 -6.42
C THR A 9 11.04 -7.07 -5.92
N ALA A 10 10.55 -7.22 -4.70
CA ALA A 10 9.57 -6.30 -4.11
C ALA A 10 9.93 -5.86 -2.69
N ALA A 11 9.79 -4.57 -2.42
CA ALA A 11 9.79 -4.00 -1.08
C ALA A 11 8.35 -3.63 -0.70
N VAL A 12 7.81 -4.23 0.36
CA VAL A 12 6.44 -4.03 0.82
C VAL A 12 6.44 -3.38 2.20
N ALA A 13 6.16 -2.09 2.24
CA ALA A 13 6.04 -1.35 3.49
C ALA A 13 4.80 -1.81 4.27
N GLY A 14 4.92 -1.95 5.60
CA GLY A 14 3.81 -2.41 6.44
C GLY A 14 3.27 -3.78 6.05
N GLY A 15 4.14 -4.67 5.52
CA GLY A 15 3.79 -5.97 4.96
C GLY A 15 3.65 -7.10 5.99
N SER A 16 3.78 -6.82 7.28
CA SER A 16 3.69 -7.85 8.33
C SER A 16 2.25 -8.26 8.70
N ALA A 17 1.23 -7.57 8.19
CA ALA A 17 -0.18 -7.88 8.45
C ALA A 17 -1.11 -7.22 7.42
N GLY A 18 -2.39 -7.61 7.43
CA GLY A 18 -3.48 -6.98 6.68
C GLY A 18 -3.26 -6.93 5.17
N LEU A 19 -3.62 -5.81 4.54
CA LEU A 19 -3.56 -5.65 3.10
C LEU A 19 -2.12 -5.64 2.56
N GLY A 20 -1.15 -5.13 3.33
CA GLY A 20 0.27 -5.19 2.97
C GLY A 20 0.78 -6.63 2.92
N PHE A 21 0.41 -7.46 3.91
CA PHE A 21 0.73 -8.88 3.91
C PHE A 21 0.10 -9.61 2.72
N ALA A 22 -1.18 -9.34 2.45
CA ALA A 22 -1.89 -9.95 1.33
C ALA A 22 -1.25 -9.59 -0.03
N ALA A 23 -0.84 -8.34 -0.21
CA ALA A 23 -0.10 -7.91 -1.40
C ALA A 23 1.25 -8.63 -1.53
N ALA A 24 2.01 -8.74 -0.42
CA ALA A 24 3.28 -9.45 -0.38
C ALA A 24 3.12 -10.94 -0.72
N GLN A 25 2.08 -11.58 -0.15
CA GLN A 25 1.76 -12.99 -0.42
C GLN A 25 1.40 -13.23 -1.89
N ALA A 26 0.56 -12.38 -2.48
CA ALA A 26 0.18 -12.48 -3.88
C ALA A 26 1.40 -12.33 -4.80
N LEU A 27 2.26 -11.35 -4.57
CA LEU A 27 3.50 -11.18 -5.33
C LEU A 27 4.44 -12.39 -5.20
N ALA A 28 4.61 -12.94 -3.99
CA ALA A 28 5.45 -14.10 -3.77
C ALA A 28 4.92 -15.37 -4.47
N ASN A 29 3.60 -15.54 -4.53
CA ASN A 29 2.95 -16.64 -5.25
C ASN A 29 3.24 -16.58 -6.77
N ASP A 30 3.48 -15.38 -7.31
CA ASP A 30 3.88 -15.16 -8.71
C ASP A 30 5.41 -15.13 -8.91
N GLY A 31 6.18 -15.64 -7.94
CA GLY A 31 7.62 -15.83 -8.05
C GLY A 31 8.47 -14.59 -7.73
N VAL A 32 7.88 -13.56 -7.11
CA VAL A 32 8.61 -12.35 -6.67
C VAL A 32 9.34 -12.61 -5.35
N ARG A 33 10.62 -12.24 -5.25
CA ARG A 33 11.32 -12.18 -3.96
C ARG A 33 10.90 -10.93 -3.19
N VAL A 34 10.41 -11.12 -1.96
CA VAL A 34 9.77 -10.03 -1.21
C VAL A 34 10.54 -9.73 0.08
N VAL A 35 10.76 -8.43 0.35
CA VAL A 35 11.10 -7.93 1.68
C VAL A 35 9.90 -7.20 2.25
N VAL A 36 9.46 -7.63 3.42
CA VAL A 36 8.38 -6.97 4.17
C VAL A 36 8.92 -6.31 5.43
N CYS A 37 8.24 -5.27 5.92
CA CYS A 37 8.57 -4.71 7.22
C CYS A 37 7.37 -4.57 8.15
N GLY A 38 7.67 -4.49 9.42
CA GLY A 38 6.76 -4.18 10.52
C GLY A 38 7.54 -3.74 11.74
N ARG A 39 6.89 -3.09 12.71
CA ARG A 39 7.55 -2.58 13.93
C ARG A 39 8.02 -3.70 14.86
N ASP A 40 7.29 -4.79 14.89
CA ASP A 40 7.60 -5.97 15.67
C ASP A 40 8.44 -6.95 14.83
N ALA A 41 9.64 -7.27 15.30
CA ALA A 41 10.60 -8.10 14.59
C ALA A 41 10.10 -9.55 14.42
N GLN A 42 9.49 -10.13 15.48
CA GLN A 42 9.01 -11.49 15.41
C GLN A 42 7.84 -11.60 14.42
N ARG A 43 6.88 -10.67 14.48
CA ARG A 43 5.76 -10.64 13.54
C ARG A 43 6.21 -10.42 12.09
N ALA A 44 7.23 -9.61 11.86
CA ALA A 44 7.79 -9.42 10.51
C ALA A 44 8.45 -10.71 9.99
N SER A 45 9.20 -11.40 10.84
CA SER A 45 9.83 -12.70 10.54
C SER A 45 8.78 -13.78 10.26
N ASP A 46 7.75 -13.90 11.12
CA ASP A 46 6.66 -14.86 10.95
C ASP A 46 5.86 -14.60 9.68
N ALA A 47 5.64 -13.32 9.35
CA ALA A 47 4.99 -12.93 8.10
C ALA A 47 5.80 -13.39 6.89
N ALA A 48 7.11 -13.14 6.88
CA ALA A 48 7.99 -13.57 5.79
C ALA A 48 8.02 -15.11 5.64
N ALA A 49 8.05 -15.84 6.75
CA ALA A 49 7.98 -17.30 6.72
C ALA A 49 6.66 -17.82 6.11
N LYS A 50 5.53 -17.16 6.41
CA LYS A 50 4.21 -17.50 5.82
C LYS A 50 4.14 -17.13 4.35
N ILE A 51 4.73 -16.00 3.94
CA ILE A 51 4.80 -15.58 2.54
C ILE A 51 5.60 -16.58 1.71
N GLY A 52 6.69 -17.13 2.27
CA GLY A 52 7.53 -18.08 1.55
C GLY A 52 8.39 -17.44 0.47
N ASN A 53 8.77 -18.21 -0.55
CA ASN A 53 9.57 -17.78 -1.71
C ASN A 53 10.82 -16.96 -1.34
N SER A 54 11.56 -17.41 -0.30
CA SER A 54 12.74 -16.71 0.22
C SER A 54 12.49 -15.26 0.64
N SER A 55 11.26 -14.96 1.06
CA SER A 55 10.90 -13.65 1.58
C SER A 55 11.61 -13.34 2.88
N VAL A 56 11.91 -12.07 3.13
CA VAL A 56 12.61 -11.61 4.33
C VAL A 56 11.76 -10.59 5.08
N GLY A 57 11.62 -10.78 6.38
CA GLY A 57 10.95 -9.83 7.28
C GLY A 57 11.99 -9.01 8.05
N ILE A 58 11.84 -7.69 8.05
CA ILE A 58 12.71 -6.80 8.80
C ILE A 58 11.91 -5.93 9.78
N SER A 59 12.52 -5.65 10.95
CA SER A 59 11.94 -4.71 11.91
C SER A 59 12.23 -3.29 11.46
N CYS A 60 11.17 -2.56 11.08
CA CYS A 60 11.31 -1.16 10.69
C CYS A 60 9.98 -0.42 10.90
N ASP A 61 10.05 0.80 11.42
CA ASP A 61 8.89 1.68 11.56
C ASP A 61 8.85 2.70 10.41
N VAL A 62 8.01 2.42 9.43
CA VAL A 62 7.81 3.28 8.26
C VAL A 62 6.85 4.45 8.51
N SER A 63 6.55 4.76 9.76
CA SER A 63 5.74 5.94 10.11
C SER A 63 6.52 7.27 10.07
N SER A 64 7.82 7.22 9.86
CA SER A 64 8.69 8.38 9.72
C SER A 64 9.53 8.32 8.44
N VAL A 65 10.00 9.49 7.99
CA VAL A 65 10.93 9.60 6.85
C VAL A 65 12.20 8.78 7.10
N ALA A 66 12.79 8.89 8.28
CA ALA A 66 14.02 8.16 8.62
C ALA A 66 13.82 6.64 8.60
N GLY A 67 12.72 6.14 9.18
CA GLY A 67 12.40 4.72 9.15
C GLY A 67 12.10 4.22 7.74
N SER A 68 11.37 4.99 6.94
CA SER A 68 11.09 4.66 5.54
C SER A 68 12.34 4.61 4.67
N THR A 69 13.28 5.54 4.88
CA THR A 69 14.59 5.52 4.23
C THR A 69 15.37 4.25 4.59
N SER A 70 15.48 3.97 5.89
CA SER A 70 16.14 2.76 6.40
C SER A 70 15.53 1.47 5.85
N PHE A 71 14.18 1.42 5.72
CA PHE A 71 13.49 0.28 5.11
C PHE A 71 13.94 0.05 3.67
N VAL A 72 13.93 1.08 2.84
CA VAL A 72 14.32 0.98 1.42
C VAL A 72 15.80 0.57 1.29
N GLU A 73 16.69 1.15 2.08
CA GLU A 73 18.12 0.83 2.08
C GLU A 73 18.37 -0.64 2.44
N GLN A 74 17.73 -1.13 3.51
CA GLN A 74 17.83 -2.53 3.93
C GLN A 74 17.22 -3.47 2.87
N ALA A 75 16.05 -3.16 2.33
CA ALA A 75 15.42 -3.95 1.28
C ALA A 75 16.30 -4.01 0.03
N THR A 76 16.88 -2.89 -0.39
CA THR A 76 17.80 -2.83 -1.54
C THR A 76 19.05 -3.66 -1.29
N LYS A 77 19.63 -3.63 -0.07
CA LYS A 77 20.79 -4.44 0.29
C LYS A 77 20.49 -5.94 0.23
N ILE A 78 19.31 -6.37 0.66
CA ILE A 78 18.86 -7.77 0.67
C ILE A 78 18.54 -8.28 -0.73
N LEU A 79 17.86 -7.47 -1.53
CA LEU A 79 17.33 -7.84 -2.85
C LEU A 79 18.33 -7.59 -3.98
N GLY A 80 19.30 -6.70 -3.77
CA GLY A 80 20.17 -6.13 -4.81
C GLY A 80 19.58 -4.90 -5.47
N HIS A 81 18.28 -4.91 -5.74
CA HIS A 81 17.50 -3.78 -6.26
C HIS A 81 16.02 -3.98 -5.92
N VAL A 82 15.21 -2.95 -6.13
CA VAL A 82 13.76 -2.99 -5.93
C VAL A 82 13.06 -2.72 -7.27
N ASP A 83 12.37 -3.73 -7.80
CA ASP A 83 11.55 -3.62 -9.01
C ASP A 83 10.13 -3.15 -8.69
N ILE A 84 9.59 -3.60 -7.55
CA ILE A 84 8.21 -3.33 -7.12
C ILE A 84 8.26 -2.68 -5.73
N LEU A 85 7.62 -1.52 -5.61
CA LEU A 85 7.46 -0.83 -4.32
C LEU A 85 5.98 -0.76 -3.95
N ILE A 86 5.62 -1.42 -2.85
CA ILE A 86 4.28 -1.32 -2.27
C ILE A 86 4.31 -0.35 -1.09
N LEU A 87 3.68 0.79 -1.29
CA LEU A 87 3.54 1.85 -0.29
C LEU A 87 2.31 1.57 0.58
N ASN A 88 2.54 1.15 1.82
CA ASN A 88 1.48 0.90 2.78
C ASN A 88 1.95 1.24 4.20
N SER A 89 1.08 1.78 5.01
CA SER A 89 1.34 2.08 6.42
C SER A 89 0.09 1.95 7.26
N GLY A 90 0.26 1.94 8.57
CA GLY A 90 -0.85 2.05 9.51
C GLY A 90 -1.61 3.37 9.34
N GLY A 91 -2.93 3.34 9.46
CA GLY A 91 -3.74 4.55 9.45
C GLY A 91 -3.56 5.39 10.74
N PRO A 92 -3.72 6.71 10.65
CA PRO A 92 -3.74 7.58 11.83
C PRO A 92 -4.94 7.29 12.73
N PRO A 93 -4.96 7.81 13.96
CA PRO A 93 -6.12 7.75 14.85
C PRO A 93 -7.39 8.31 14.18
N ALA A 94 -8.55 7.79 14.57
CA ALA A 94 -9.83 8.38 14.20
C ALA A 94 -10.02 9.75 14.87
N GLY A 95 -10.73 10.64 14.19
CA GLY A 95 -11.06 11.97 14.68
C GLY A 95 -11.83 12.77 13.64
N ASN A 96 -12.59 13.75 14.11
CA ASN A 96 -13.32 14.72 13.28
C ASN A 96 -12.75 16.13 13.45
N PHE A 97 -13.32 17.12 12.80
CA PHE A 97 -12.85 18.51 12.87
C PHE A 97 -12.75 19.05 14.30
N ALA A 98 -13.76 18.79 15.12
CA ALA A 98 -13.81 19.31 16.50
C ALA A 98 -12.83 18.60 17.45
N SER A 99 -12.58 17.29 17.24
CA SER A 99 -11.75 16.47 18.13
C SER A 99 -10.28 16.37 17.72
N THR A 100 -9.90 16.88 16.56
CA THR A 100 -8.54 16.72 16.01
C THR A 100 -7.76 18.02 16.13
N SER A 101 -6.68 18.03 16.94
CA SER A 101 -5.79 19.19 17.07
C SER A 101 -4.89 19.38 15.85
N VAL A 102 -4.43 20.61 15.62
CA VAL A 102 -3.53 20.94 14.49
C VAL A 102 -2.23 20.15 14.57
N GLU A 103 -1.69 19.89 15.77
CA GLU A 103 -0.45 19.14 15.98
C GLU A 103 -0.56 17.68 15.50
N SER A 104 -1.78 17.10 15.53
CA SER A 104 -2.03 15.74 15.06
C SER A 104 -1.80 15.57 13.55
N TYR A 105 -1.97 16.64 12.77
CA TYR A 105 -1.74 16.60 11.31
C TYR A 105 -0.27 16.39 10.97
N GLY A 106 0.68 16.95 11.73
CA GLY A 106 2.11 16.74 11.50
C GLY A 106 2.48 15.25 11.47
N LYS A 107 2.04 14.50 12.49
CA LYS A 107 2.26 13.03 12.56
C LYS A 107 1.54 12.27 11.47
N ALA A 108 0.31 12.66 11.12
CA ALA A 108 -0.46 12.01 10.06
C ALA A 108 0.18 12.24 8.69
N PHE A 109 0.69 13.44 8.42
CA PHE A 109 1.43 13.74 7.19
C PHE A 109 2.77 13.02 7.14
N GLU A 110 3.51 12.95 8.24
CA GLU A 110 4.76 12.20 8.27
C GLU A 110 4.53 10.73 7.92
N ASN A 111 3.57 10.06 8.59
CA ASN A 111 3.27 8.66 8.35
C ASN A 111 2.61 8.39 6.98
N GLY A 112 1.61 9.16 6.62
CA GLY A 112 0.74 8.88 5.46
C GLY A 112 1.15 9.54 4.15
N LEU A 113 2.10 10.48 4.18
CA LEU A 113 2.52 11.27 3.03
C LEU A 113 4.05 11.32 2.92
N MET A 114 4.75 11.94 3.88
CA MET A 114 6.18 12.22 3.74
C MET A 114 7.03 10.95 3.69
N SER A 115 6.72 9.95 4.50
CA SER A 115 7.38 8.64 4.47
C SER A 115 7.20 7.92 3.13
N MET A 116 6.02 8.02 2.51
CA MET A 116 5.75 7.45 1.19
C MET A 116 6.48 8.19 0.07
N ILE A 117 6.56 9.53 0.17
CA ILE A 117 7.37 10.37 -0.73
C ILE A 117 8.84 9.95 -0.64
N ALA A 118 9.38 9.80 0.58
CA ALA A 118 10.77 9.41 0.79
C ALA A 118 11.10 8.06 0.13
N MET A 119 10.28 7.02 0.35
CA MET A 119 10.46 5.71 -0.29
C MET A 119 10.42 5.82 -1.82
N THR A 120 9.46 6.57 -2.37
CA THR A 120 9.31 6.76 -3.81
C THR A 120 10.55 7.45 -4.41
N LYS A 121 11.06 8.51 -3.76
CA LYS A 121 12.24 9.25 -4.21
C LYS A 121 13.53 8.43 -4.17
N LEU A 122 13.63 7.43 -3.31
CA LEU A 122 14.79 6.54 -3.23
C LEU A 122 14.73 5.43 -4.29
N VAL A 123 13.54 4.89 -4.57
CA VAL A 123 13.39 3.71 -5.44
C VAL A 123 13.22 4.09 -6.91
N VAL A 124 12.45 5.11 -7.23
CA VAL A 124 12.12 5.48 -8.62
C VAL A 124 13.36 5.77 -9.48
N PRO A 125 14.39 6.51 -9.03
CA PRO A 125 15.59 6.72 -9.84
C PRO A 125 16.31 5.42 -10.24
N GLN A 126 16.31 4.42 -9.34
CA GLN A 126 16.86 3.10 -9.63
C GLN A 126 16.01 2.33 -10.66
N MET A 127 14.69 2.46 -10.59
CA MET A 127 13.77 1.89 -11.59
C MET A 127 14.00 2.55 -12.96
N GLN A 128 14.16 3.87 -13.01
CA GLN A 128 14.43 4.62 -14.24
C GLN A 128 15.70 4.14 -14.94
N SER A 129 16.78 3.91 -14.19
CA SER A 129 18.04 3.41 -14.77
C SER A 129 17.90 2.01 -15.39
N ARG A 130 16.95 1.20 -14.90
CA ARG A 130 16.66 -0.14 -15.42
C ARG A 130 15.51 -0.17 -16.43
N LYS A 131 14.85 0.97 -16.68
CA LYS A 131 13.68 1.10 -17.56
C LYS A 131 12.54 0.15 -17.22
N TRP A 132 12.39 -0.17 -15.94
CA TRP A 132 11.31 -1.00 -15.42
C TRP A 132 11.03 -0.69 -13.95
N GLY A 133 9.77 -0.54 -13.61
CA GLY A 133 9.35 -0.36 -12.21
C GLY A 133 7.85 -0.39 -12.03
N ARG A 134 7.44 -0.79 -10.83
CA ARG A 134 6.02 -0.77 -10.40
C ARG A 134 5.93 -0.16 -9.00
N VAL A 135 5.18 0.91 -8.89
CA VAL A 135 4.84 1.52 -7.59
C VAL A 135 3.34 1.44 -7.39
N VAL A 136 2.91 0.78 -6.33
CA VAL A 136 1.49 0.68 -5.96
C VAL A 136 1.31 1.15 -4.52
N ALA A 137 0.47 2.15 -4.32
CA ALA A 137 0.15 2.65 -2.98
C ALA A 137 -1.23 2.18 -2.52
N VAL A 138 -1.29 1.63 -1.32
CA VAL A 138 -2.54 1.33 -0.63
C VAL A 138 -3.03 2.61 0.04
N THR A 139 -4.01 3.25 -0.59
CA THR A 139 -4.62 4.48 -0.07
C THR A 139 -5.96 4.21 0.63
N SER A 140 -7.06 4.74 0.13
CA SER A 140 -8.41 4.55 0.66
C SER A 140 -9.43 5.13 -0.32
N ILE A 141 -10.65 4.62 -0.34
CA ILE A 141 -11.79 5.29 -0.98
C ILE A 141 -12.01 6.71 -0.42
N ALA A 142 -11.55 6.96 0.82
CA ALA A 142 -11.63 8.25 1.50
C ALA A 142 -10.92 9.41 0.77
N VAL A 143 -10.05 9.13 -0.20
CA VAL A 143 -9.42 10.18 -1.03
C VAL A 143 -10.38 10.80 -2.04
N ARG A 144 -11.48 10.11 -2.36
CA ARG A 144 -12.53 10.58 -3.25
C ARG A 144 -13.80 10.95 -2.50
N GLN A 145 -14.17 10.14 -1.53
CA GLN A 145 -15.36 10.31 -0.69
C GLN A 145 -14.91 10.34 0.77
N PRO A 146 -14.77 11.53 1.38
CA PRO A 146 -14.30 11.65 2.76
C PRO A 146 -15.15 10.81 3.71
N ILE A 147 -14.48 9.98 4.52
CA ILE A 147 -15.13 9.16 5.54
C ILE A 147 -15.19 9.97 6.83
N ALA A 148 -16.36 10.05 7.44
CA ALA A 148 -16.56 10.69 8.73
C ALA A 148 -15.60 10.11 9.78
N ASN A 149 -15.14 10.92 10.71
CA ASN A 149 -14.18 10.56 11.78
C ASN A 149 -12.80 10.04 11.30
N LEU A 150 -12.44 10.21 10.02
CA LEU A 150 -11.12 9.88 9.49
C LEU A 150 -10.40 11.09 8.90
N ILE A 151 -10.60 12.30 9.46
CA ILE A 151 -10.11 13.56 8.88
C ILE A 151 -8.60 13.55 8.58
N LEU A 152 -7.77 13.00 9.48
CA LEU A 152 -6.32 12.89 9.30
C LEU A 152 -5.96 11.99 8.12
N SER A 153 -6.65 10.85 7.98
CA SER A 153 -6.44 9.91 6.88
C SER A 153 -6.91 10.50 5.54
N ASN A 154 -8.11 11.11 5.52
CA ASN A 154 -8.66 11.78 4.34
C ASN A 154 -7.66 12.79 3.77
N THR A 155 -7.11 13.64 4.65
CA THR A 155 -6.19 14.74 4.27
C THR A 155 -4.84 14.20 3.78
N ALA A 156 -4.19 13.32 4.55
CA ALA A 156 -2.85 12.82 4.21
C ALA A 156 -2.87 11.96 2.92
N ARG A 157 -3.87 11.09 2.77
CA ARG A 157 -3.96 10.18 1.62
C ARG A 157 -4.38 10.90 0.33
N ALA A 158 -5.17 11.98 0.41
CA ALA A 158 -5.46 12.83 -0.74
C ALA A 158 -4.16 13.50 -1.25
N GLY A 159 -3.33 14.03 -0.35
CA GLY A 159 -2.02 14.58 -0.70
C GLY A 159 -1.11 13.56 -1.37
N LEU A 160 -1.03 12.34 -0.82
CA LEU A 160 -0.26 11.24 -1.43
C LEU A 160 -0.77 10.89 -2.83
N THR A 161 -2.09 10.83 -3.01
CA THR A 161 -2.69 10.53 -4.32
C THR A 161 -2.31 11.57 -5.37
N GLY A 162 -2.32 12.86 -5.01
CA GLY A 162 -1.87 13.95 -5.89
C GLY A 162 -0.39 13.84 -6.24
N PHE A 163 0.48 13.58 -5.26
CA PHE A 163 1.90 13.36 -5.48
C PHE A 163 2.15 12.19 -6.45
N LEU A 164 1.56 11.02 -6.19
CA LEU A 164 1.76 9.84 -7.03
C LEU A 164 1.21 10.01 -8.45
N LYS A 165 0.12 10.75 -8.61
CA LYS A 165 -0.40 11.09 -9.96
C LYS A 165 0.58 11.94 -10.76
N THR A 166 1.27 12.87 -10.11
CA THR A 166 2.33 13.69 -10.74
C THR A 166 3.50 12.80 -11.13
N VAL A 167 4.02 11.99 -10.20
CA VAL A 167 5.13 11.06 -10.48
C VAL A 167 4.80 10.12 -11.64
N ALA A 168 3.57 9.55 -11.67
CA ALA A 168 3.15 8.65 -12.74
C ALA A 168 3.33 9.26 -14.14
N ARG A 169 3.02 10.55 -14.30
CA ARG A 169 3.17 11.25 -15.57
C ARG A 169 4.63 11.52 -15.95
N GLU A 170 5.46 11.79 -14.95
CA GLU A 170 6.88 12.11 -15.15
C GLU A 170 7.69 10.88 -15.56
N VAL A 171 7.35 9.68 -15.03
CA VAL A 171 8.19 8.48 -15.19
C VAL A 171 7.61 7.43 -16.15
N ALA A 172 6.44 7.66 -16.73
CA ALA A 172 5.79 6.69 -17.62
C ALA A 172 6.66 6.30 -18.82
N GLY A 173 7.39 7.26 -19.39
CA GLY A 173 8.32 7.03 -20.51
C GLY A 173 9.53 6.17 -20.16
N ASP A 174 9.78 5.93 -18.88
CA ASP A 174 10.85 5.09 -18.38
C ASP A 174 10.43 3.64 -18.10
N GLY A 175 9.24 3.23 -18.53
CA GLY A 175 8.72 1.89 -18.30
C GLY A 175 8.23 1.66 -16.87
N ILE A 176 7.96 2.73 -16.13
CA ILE A 176 7.51 2.69 -14.73
C ILE A 176 6.01 2.99 -14.67
N THR A 177 5.25 2.18 -13.94
CA THR A 177 3.87 2.50 -13.60
C THR A 177 3.75 2.88 -12.14
N VAL A 178 2.92 3.89 -11.85
CA VAL A 178 2.64 4.37 -10.49
C VAL A 178 1.13 4.46 -10.32
N ASN A 179 0.57 3.61 -9.47
CA ASN A 179 -0.88 3.51 -9.28
C ASN A 179 -1.24 3.53 -7.80
N THR A 180 -2.48 3.83 -7.49
CA THR A 180 -3.04 3.65 -6.15
C THR A 180 -4.18 2.64 -6.17
N VAL A 181 -4.28 1.83 -5.12
CA VAL A 181 -5.43 0.98 -4.85
C VAL A 181 -6.17 1.55 -3.65
N GLN A 182 -7.47 1.73 -3.79
CA GLN A 182 -8.33 2.37 -2.82
C GLN A 182 -9.25 1.33 -2.18
N PRO A 183 -8.81 0.70 -1.07
CA PRO A 183 -9.65 -0.28 -0.41
C PRO A 183 -10.89 0.38 0.20
N GLY A 184 -12.03 -0.31 0.08
CA GLY A 184 -13.13 -0.21 0.98
C GLY A 184 -12.89 -1.06 2.24
N THR A 185 -13.93 -1.63 2.80
CA THR A 185 -13.84 -2.46 4.00
C THR A 185 -13.39 -3.88 3.64
N HIS A 186 -12.19 -4.26 4.09
CA HIS A 186 -11.64 -5.60 3.97
C HIS A 186 -11.41 -6.19 5.35
N ASP A 187 -11.60 -7.50 5.52
CA ASP A 187 -11.48 -8.21 6.80
C ASP A 187 -10.02 -8.25 7.31
N THR A 188 -9.63 -7.19 7.99
CA THR A 188 -8.31 -7.02 8.60
C THR A 188 -8.44 -6.70 10.08
N ASP A 189 -7.39 -6.93 10.86
CA ASP A 189 -7.35 -6.56 12.28
C ASP A 189 -7.71 -5.08 12.51
N ARG A 190 -7.29 -4.19 11.59
CA ARG A 190 -7.63 -2.77 11.66
C ARG A 190 -9.12 -2.52 11.57
N ILE A 191 -9.80 -3.21 10.67
CA ILE A 191 -11.25 -3.07 10.49
C ILE A 191 -12.00 -3.67 11.67
N ARG A 192 -11.53 -4.82 12.19
CA ARG A 192 -12.09 -5.42 13.40
C ARG A 192 -11.94 -4.53 14.63
N GLN A 193 -10.83 -3.77 14.73
CA GLN A 193 -10.65 -2.76 15.79
C GLN A 193 -11.61 -1.57 15.67
N LEU A 194 -11.97 -1.15 14.44
CA LEU A 194 -12.84 -0.01 14.18
C LEU A 194 -14.34 -0.35 14.29
N TYR A 195 -14.73 -1.54 13.84
CA TYR A 195 -16.13 -1.92 13.62
C TYR A 195 -16.56 -3.18 14.38
N GLY A 196 -15.68 -3.77 15.21
CA GLY A 196 -15.95 -5.00 15.95
C GLY A 196 -15.42 -6.27 15.27
N ALA A 197 -15.43 -7.39 16.01
CA ALA A 197 -14.79 -8.63 15.60
C ALA A 197 -15.36 -9.24 14.30
N THR A 198 -16.63 -8.99 14.02
CA THR A 198 -17.34 -9.45 12.80
C THR A 198 -18.02 -8.26 12.15
N PRO A 199 -17.28 -7.49 11.31
CA PRO A 199 -17.88 -6.38 10.59
C PRO A 199 -18.98 -6.89 9.64
N ASP A 200 -20.17 -6.30 9.75
CA ASP A 200 -21.32 -6.67 8.93
C ASP A 200 -21.46 -5.76 7.71
N ALA A 201 -21.50 -6.37 6.52
CA ALA A 201 -21.54 -5.66 5.25
C ALA A 201 -22.77 -4.75 5.11
N LYS A 202 -23.92 -5.19 5.66
CA LYS A 202 -25.17 -4.42 5.61
C LYS A 202 -25.08 -3.16 6.47
N SER A 203 -24.52 -3.27 7.68
CA SER A 203 -24.33 -2.13 8.58
C SER A 203 -23.27 -1.15 8.07
N LEU A 204 -22.36 -1.61 7.20
CA LEU A 204 -21.31 -0.83 6.58
C LEU A 204 -21.67 -0.34 5.17
N ASP A 205 -22.92 -0.56 4.75
CA ASP A 205 -23.45 -0.13 3.44
C ASP A 205 -22.57 -0.55 2.25
N ILE A 206 -22.15 -1.84 2.25
CA ILE A 206 -21.36 -2.41 1.18
C ILE A 206 -22.29 -3.06 0.14
N PRO A 207 -22.42 -2.51 -1.07
CA PRO A 207 -23.38 -3.01 -2.07
C PRO A 207 -23.15 -4.47 -2.49
N ALA A 208 -21.88 -4.93 -2.49
CA ALA A 208 -21.54 -6.32 -2.78
C ALA A 208 -22.11 -7.33 -1.78
N GLY A 209 -22.55 -6.90 -0.59
CA GLY A 209 -23.17 -7.74 0.43
C GLY A 209 -22.18 -8.55 1.28
N PHE A 210 -20.88 -8.34 1.12
CA PHE A 210 -19.83 -8.98 1.93
C PHE A 210 -18.66 -8.03 2.17
N VAL A 211 -17.91 -8.30 3.25
CA VAL A 211 -16.64 -7.63 3.56
C VAL A 211 -15.55 -8.24 2.70
N GLY A 212 -14.72 -7.42 2.07
CA GLY A 212 -13.69 -7.89 1.13
C GLY A 212 -12.66 -8.83 1.78
N ASP A 213 -12.25 -9.87 1.07
CA ASP A 213 -11.12 -10.72 1.49
C ASP A 213 -9.79 -10.00 1.17
N PRO A 214 -8.88 -9.86 2.14
CA PRO A 214 -7.54 -9.35 1.88
C PRO A 214 -6.78 -10.07 0.77
N LYS A 215 -7.02 -11.36 0.55
CA LYS A 215 -6.38 -12.14 -0.52
C LYS A 215 -6.76 -11.62 -1.91
N ASP A 216 -8.05 -11.32 -2.11
CA ASP A 216 -8.54 -10.78 -3.38
C ASP A 216 -7.93 -9.40 -3.63
N PHE A 217 -7.83 -8.57 -2.59
CA PHE A 217 -7.12 -7.29 -2.67
C PHE A 217 -5.65 -7.48 -3.08
N GLY A 218 -4.95 -8.46 -2.49
CA GLY A 218 -3.57 -8.80 -2.83
C GLY A 218 -3.43 -9.17 -4.32
N SER A 219 -4.37 -9.95 -4.86
CA SER A 219 -4.39 -10.34 -6.28
C SER A 219 -4.54 -9.14 -7.21
N VAL A 220 -5.35 -8.14 -6.83
CA VAL A 220 -5.48 -6.88 -7.58
C VAL A 220 -4.16 -6.09 -7.57
N VAL A 221 -3.46 -6.03 -6.43
CA VAL A 221 -2.15 -5.39 -6.33
C VAL A 221 -1.12 -6.09 -7.22
N ALA A 222 -1.06 -7.43 -7.20
CA ALA A 222 -0.17 -8.21 -8.05
C ALA A 222 -0.47 -7.98 -9.54
N PHE A 223 -1.75 -7.93 -9.93
CA PHE A 223 -2.15 -7.59 -11.30
C PHE A 223 -1.62 -6.22 -11.72
N LEU A 224 -1.76 -5.17 -10.89
CA LEU A 224 -1.23 -3.83 -11.23
C LEU A 224 0.30 -3.80 -11.34
N CYS A 225 1.01 -4.75 -10.73
CA CYS A 225 2.45 -4.91 -10.88
C CYS A 225 2.85 -5.72 -12.13
N SER A 226 1.91 -6.39 -12.81
CA SER A 226 2.17 -7.33 -13.90
C SER A 226 2.65 -6.65 -15.20
N GLU A 227 3.15 -7.47 -16.12
CA GLU A 227 3.43 -7.03 -17.49
C GLU A 227 2.14 -6.68 -18.26
N SER A 228 1.04 -7.36 -17.95
CA SER A 228 -0.27 -7.08 -18.55
C SER A 228 -0.81 -5.69 -18.18
N ALA A 229 -0.39 -5.15 -17.04
CA ALA A 229 -0.78 -3.83 -16.54
C ALA A 229 0.17 -2.69 -16.95
N LYS A 230 1.18 -2.94 -17.81
CA LYS A 230 2.20 -1.94 -18.18
C LYS A 230 1.65 -0.66 -18.83
N PHE A 231 0.42 -0.67 -19.33
CA PHE A 231 -0.25 0.51 -19.89
C PHE A 231 -1.22 1.17 -18.89
N ILE A 232 -1.26 0.69 -17.64
CA ILE A 232 -2.07 1.24 -16.56
C ILE A 232 -1.14 2.04 -15.64
N THR A 233 -1.18 3.38 -15.72
CA THR A 233 -0.40 4.26 -14.83
C THR A 233 -1.20 5.50 -14.45
N GLY A 234 -1.02 5.97 -13.23
CA GLY A 234 -1.74 7.11 -12.67
C GLY A 234 -3.21 6.83 -12.36
N VAL A 235 -3.62 5.56 -12.26
CA VAL A 235 -4.98 5.18 -11.89
C VAL A 235 -5.16 5.17 -10.36
N ASN A 236 -6.37 5.46 -9.93
CA ASN A 236 -6.83 5.30 -8.56
C ASN A 236 -7.93 4.23 -8.57
N LEU A 237 -7.55 2.97 -8.39
CA LEU A 237 -8.44 1.83 -8.53
C LEU A 237 -9.17 1.54 -7.22
N GLN A 238 -10.50 1.64 -7.23
CA GLN A 238 -11.33 1.22 -6.10
C GLN A 238 -11.41 -0.32 -6.04
N VAL A 239 -11.26 -0.85 -4.84
CA VAL A 239 -11.50 -2.26 -4.49
C VAL A 239 -12.35 -2.23 -3.23
N ASP A 240 -13.64 -1.99 -3.39
CA ASP A 240 -14.50 -1.52 -2.30
C ASP A 240 -15.90 -2.16 -2.27
N GLY A 241 -16.17 -3.12 -3.15
CA GLY A 241 -17.49 -3.76 -3.22
C GLY A 241 -18.61 -2.81 -3.65
N GLY A 242 -18.28 -1.71 -4.36
CA GLY A 242 -19.23 -0.71 -4.84
C GLY A 242 -19.59 0.35 -3.80
N ALA A 243 -18.84 0.47 -2.69
CA ALA A 243 -19.15 1.43 -1.63
C ALA A 243 -18.94 2.90 -2.04
N TYR A 244 -18.07 3.16 -3.03
CA TYR A 244 -17.94 4.51 -3.61
C TYR A 244 -19.11 4.82 -4.52
N THR A 245 -19.79 5.94 -4.28
CA THR A 245 -21.04 6.29 -4.99
C THR A 245 -20.86 7.26 -6.16
N GLY A 246 -19.65 7.81 -6.36
CA GLY A 246 -19.38 8.75 -7.45
C GLY A 246 -19.11 8.04 -8.78
N LEU A 247 -19.31 8.76 -9.88
CA LEU A 247 -18.99 8.27 -11.24
C LEU A 247 -17.50 8.35 -11.55
N ILE A 248 -16.80 9.36 -11.01
CA ILE A 248 -15.37 9.70 -11.24
C ILE A 248 -14.68 10.06 -9.93
#